data_5ac3df418d9c99d74307dc958192db17
#
_entry.id   5ac3df418d9c99d74307dc958192db17
#
_cell.length_a   1.000
_cell.length_b   1.000
_cell.length_c   1.000
_cell.angle_alpha   90.00
_cell.angle_beta   90.00
_cell.angle_gamma   90.00
#
_symmetry.space_group_name_H-M   'P 1'
#
loop_
_entity.id
_entity.type
_entity.pdbx_description
1 polymer ?
#
loop_
_entity_poly.entity_id
_entity_poly.type
_entity_poly.pdbx_seq_one_letter_code
_entity_poly.pdbx_strand_id
1 'polypeptide(L)'
;MKKNLIGSDELQQFYSNKFYFSYSGINKLLFSPSWFYNHYILKEKEDSVDSHLINGRVIHCLLLNPEDFDDEFIIVPGTLPGASNRLIVDEIFKIHLESSDDSLTLDKYETAIVDLLEKINLHQKLKTDEARVKKIVTADNISYFEFLKSKEGKTLLDDKTYVYCKECVDSIKENESITALMQLDESDLEVHNEVKVTTDQLMNGKFAFGFKGILDNVVIDKEKKTLFINDLKTTGKPLIDFPES
;
A
#
# COMPACT_ATOMS: atom_id res chain seq x y z
N MET A 1 23.29 7.15 -4.10
CA MET A 1 22.30 8.16 -3.70
C MET A 1 21.75 7.80 -2.32
N LYS A 2 21.71 8.73 -1.38
CA LYS A 2 21.07 8.46 -0.07
C LYS A 2 19.57 8.62 -0.27
N LYS A 3 18.82 7.52 -0.27
CA LYS A 3 17.36 7.55 -0.16
C LYS A 3 16.99 8.24 1.14
N ASN A 4 16.18 9.27 1.06
CA ASN A 4 15.41 9.72 2.20
C ASN A 4 14.24 8.74 2.37
N LEU A 5 14.51 7.61 2.97
CA LEU A 5 13.47 6.75 3.55
C LEU A 5 12.83 7.56 4.67
N ILE A 6 11.77 8.25 4.33
CA ILE A 6 10.91 8.88 5.34
C ILE A 6 10.18 7.71 5.99
N GLY A 7 10.45 7.49 7.26
CA GLY A 7 9.81 6.43 8.02
C GLY A 7 8.27 6.57 8.01
N SER A 8 7.56 5.48 8.22
CA SER A 8 6.09 5.46 8.33
C SER A 8 5.55 6.54 9.26
N ASP A 9 6.28 6.87 10.32
CA ASP A 9 5.92 7.88 11.30
C ASP A 9 5.97 9.31 10.74
N GLU A 10 6.96 9.63 9.90
CA GLU A 10 7.05 10.95 9.25
C GLU A 10 5.97 11.13 8.20
N LEU A 11 5.63 10.06 7.48
CA LEU A 11 4.52 10.06 6.54
C LEU A 11 3.19 10.30 7.26
N GLN A 12 2.98 9.59 8.36
CA GLN A 12 1.79 9.72 9.18
C GLN A 12 1.69 11.12 9.80
N GLN A 13 2.82 11.69 10.26
CA GLN A 13 2.89 13.04 10.78
C GLN A 13 2.61 14.08 9.69
N PHE A 14 3.14 13.89 8.48
CA PHE A 14 2.85 14.76 7.34
C PHE A 14 1.34 14.81 7.01
N TYR A 15 0.67 13.66 6.97
CA TYR A 15 -0.76 13.61 6.70
C TYR A 15 -1.62 14.09 7.88
N SER A 16 -1.18 13.89 9.11
CA SER A 16 -1.95 14.28 10.30
C SER A 16 -1.90 15.77 10.62
N ASN A 17 -1.01 16.54 9.99
CA ASN A 17 -0.88 17.97 10.29
C ASN A 17 -2.11 18.76 9.82
N LYS A 18 -2.91 19.20 10.78
CA LYS A 18 -4.20 19.90 10.57
C LYS A 18 -4.07 21.33 10.03
N PHE A 19 -2.92 21.95 10.23
CA PHE A 19 -2.70 23.35 9.84
C PHE A 19 -2.05 23.49 8.47
N TYR A 20 -1.78 22.38 7.79
CA TYR A 20 -1.28 22.37 6.42
C TYR A 20 -2.33 21.73 5.50
N PHE A 21 -2.78 22.49 4.52
CA PHE A 21 -3.84 22.10 3.61
C PHE A 21 -3.26 21.54 2.31
N SER A 22 -3.74 20.38 1.90
CA SER A 22 -3.50 19.85 0.55
C SER A 22 -4.51 20.42 -0.44
N TYR A 23 -4.22 20.34 -1.73
CA TYR A 23 -5.14 20.72 -2.80
C TYR A 23 -6.50 20.01 -2.66
N SER A 24 -6.51 18.71 -2.46
CA SER A 24 -7.74 17.95 -2.25
C SER A 24 -8.50 18.38 -1.01
N GLY A 25 -7.78 18.71 0.09
CA GLY A 25 -8.37 19.22 1.31
C GLY A 25 -9.05 20.57 1.08
N ILE A 26 -8.40 21.50 0.34
CA ILE A 26 -8.97 22.80 0.00
C ILE A 26 -10.23 22.64 -0.85
N ASN A 27 -10.20 21.80 -1.88
CA ASN A 27 -11.37 21.55 -2.73
C ASN A 27 -12.55 21.01 -1.92
N LYS A 28 -12.31 20.12 -0.96
CA LYS A 28 -13.37 19.62 -0.06
C LYS A 28 -13.88 20.71 0.88
N LEU A 29 -12.99 21.55 1.40
CA LEU A 29 -13.37 22.68 2.24
C LEU A 29 -14.27 23.68 1.47
N LEU A 30 -13.91 24.00 0.23
CA LEU A 30 -14.69 24.88 -0.63
C LEU A 30 -16.05 24.28 -1.03
N PHE A 31 -16.08 22.97 -1.26
CA PHE A 31 -17.32 22.26 -1.61
C PHE A 31 -18.28 22.15 -0.42
N SER A 32 -17.79 21.74 0.75
CA SER A 32 -18.57 21.55 1.96
C SER A 32 -17.71 21.67 3.21
N PRO A 33 -17.71 22.83 3.90
CA PRO A 33 -16.97 23.01 5.15
C PRO A 33 -17.33 21.98 6.23
N SER A 34 -18.61 21.60 6.33
CA SER A 34 -19.09 20.61 7.30
C SER A 34 -18.50 19.21 6.98
N TRP A 35 -18.50 18.80 5.70
CA TRP A 35 -17.90 17.55 5.28
C TRP A 35 -16.38 17.54 5.57
N PHE A 36 -15.70 18.64 5.23
CA PHE A 36 -14.27 18.80 5.51
C PHE A 36 -13.98 18.66 7.00
N TYR A 37 -14.76 19.34 7.86
CA TYR A 37 -14.58 19.30 9.31
C TYR A 37 -14.73 17.88 9.86
N ASN A 38 -15.80 17.19 9.51
CA ASN A 38 -16.05 15.82 10.00
C ASN A 38 -15.01 14.84 9.51
N HIS A 39 -14.56 14.97 8.27
CA HIS A 39 -13.64 14.02 7.65
C HIS A 39 -12.17 14.29 8.01
N TYR A 40 -11.70 15.55 7.84
CA TYR A 40 -10.29 15.89 8.04
C TYR A 40 -9.93 16.29 9.47
N ILE A 41 -10.88 16.86 10.22
CA ILE A 41 -10.61 17.34 11.57
C ILE A 41 -11.03 16.33 12.62
N LEU A 42 -12.27 15.83 12.55
CA LEU A 42 -12.79 14.85 13.50
C LEU A 42 -12.42 13.40 13.15
N LYS A 43 -12.07 13.13 11.89
CA LYS A 43 -11.75 11.79 11.37
C LYS A 43 -12.89 10.77 11.64
N GLU A 44 -14.14 11.23 11.55
CA GLU A 44 -15.33 10.42 11.83
C GLU A 44 -15.67 9.40 10.71
N LYS A 45 -15.09 9.57 9.53
CA LYS A 45 -15.26 8.63 8.41
C LYS A 45 -13.89 8.16 7.93
N GLU A 46 -13.74 6.85 7.87
CA GLU A 46 -12.68 6.23 7.09
C GLU A 46 -12.92 6.57 5.60
N ASP A 47 -11.83 6.86 4.88
CA ASP A 47 -11.89 7.00 3.43
C ASP A 47 -12.47 5.72 2.86
N SER A 48 -13.52 5.84 2.04
CA SER A 48 -13.99 4.69 1.26
C SER A 48 -12.82 4.26 0.37
N VAL A 49 -12.36 3.04 0.57
CA VAL A 49 -11.26 2.48 -0.22
C VAL A 49 -11.83 2.08 -1.58
N ASP A 50 -12.07 3.09 -2.41
CA ASP A 50 -12.50 2.86 -3.78
C ASP A 50 -11.38 2.15 -4.55
N SER A 51 -11.74 1.12 -5.30
CA SER A 51 -10.80 0.32 -6.10
C SER A 51 -9.92 1.18 -7.01
N HIS A 52 -10.45 2.30 -7.51
CA HIS A 52 -9.70 3.26 -8.33
C HIS A 52 -8.56 3.94 -7.57
N LEU A 53 -8.75 4.22 -6.27
CA LEU A 53 -7.71 4.81 -5.43
C LEU A 53 -6.60 3.79 -5.16
N ILE A 54 -6.96 2.51 -4.96
CA ILE A 54 -5.97 1.44 -4.80
C ILE A 54 -5.15 1.30 -6.08
N ASN A 55 -5.79 1.20 -7.25
CA ASN A 55 -5.10 1.08 -8.53
C ASN A 55 -4.14 2.27 -8.75
N GLY A 56 -4.60 3.48 -8.46
CA GLY A 56 -3.76 4.68 -8.53
C GLY A 56 -2.51 4.57 -7.68
N ARG A 57 -2.66 4.20 -6.40
CA ARG A 57 -1.54 4.03 -5.48
C ARG A 57 -0.57 2.94 -5.93
N VAL A 58 -1.09 1.81 -6.42
CA VAL A 58 -0.26 0.71 -6.94
C VAL A 58 0.55 1.15 -8.15
N ILE A 59 -0.09 1.84 -9.11
CA ILE A 59 0.58 2.36 -10.31
C ILE A 59 1.67 3.37 -9.93
N HIS A 60 1.38 4.32 -9.02
CA HIS A 60 2.37 5.28 -8.53
C HIS A 60 3.56 4.55 -7.88
N CYS A 61 3.31 3.62 -6.97
CA CYS A 61 4.36 2.87 -6.31
C CYS A 61 5.23 2.09 -7.31
N LEU A 62 4.62 1.29 -8.20
CA LEU A 62 5.36 0.48 -9.18
C LEU A 62 6.13 1.31 -10.21
N LEU A 63 5.68 2.53 -10.50
CA LEU A 63 6.33 3.41 -11.47
C LEU A 63 7.44 4.25 -10.83
N LEU A 64 7.19 4.81 -9.66
CA LEU A 64 8.03 5.83 -9.05
C LEU A 64 8.96 5.29 -7.96
N ASN A 65 8.48 4.35 -7.14
CA ASN A 65 9.22 3.76 -6.02
C ASN A 65 8.95 2.25 -5.91
N PRO A 66 9.30 1.44 -6.92
CA PRO A 66 8.96 0.02 -6.96
C PRO A 66 9.54 -0.79 -5.77
N GLU A 67 10.58 -0.29 -5.15
CA GLU A 67 11.18 -0.87 -3.97
C GLU A 67 10.32 -0.80 -2.71
N ASP A 68 9.36 0.12 -2.64
CA ASP A 68 8.46 0.28 -1.50
C ASP A 68 7.21 -0.60 -1.64
N PHE A 69 7.07 -1.33 -2.77
CA PHE A 69 5.88 -2.12 -3.05
C PHE A 69 5.59 -3.16 -1.98
N ASP A 70 6.60 -3.91 -1.58
CA ASP A 70 6.45 -4.97 -0.58
C ASP A 70 6.18 -4.43 0.83
N ASP A 71 6.49 -3.17 1.10
CA ASP A 71 6.20 -2.50 2.37
C ASP A 71 4.75 -1.97 2.43
N GLU A 72 4.19 -1.54 1.29
CA GLU A 72 2.85 -0.95 1.22
C GLU A 72 1.74 -1.92 0.84
N PHE A 73 2.06 -2.95 0.05
CA PHE A 73 1.09 -3.85 -0.56
C PHE A 73 1.43 -5.30 -0.31
N ILE A 74 0.41 -6.14 -0.36
CA ILE A 74 0.56 -7.59 -0.37
C ILE A 74 -0.49 -8.23 -1.26
N ILE A 75 -0.05 -9.17 -2.10
CA ILE A 75 -0.95 -9.91 -2.98
C ILE A 75 -1.57 -11.07 -2.19
N VAL A 76 -2.90 -11.11 -2.19
CA VAL A 76 -3.65 -12.19 -1.55
C VAL A 76 -3.38 -13.48 -2.32
N PRO A 77 -3.03 -14.59 -1.67
CA PRO A 77 -2.81 -15.87 -2.34
C PRO A 77 -4.02 -16.26 -3.19
N GLY A 78 -3.79 -16.63 -4.46
CA GLY A 78 -4.84 -16.99 -5.41
C GLY A 78 -5.64 -18.22 -4.98
N THR A 79 -5.02 -19.11 -4.19
CA THR A 79 -5.66 -20.29 -3.61
C THR A 79 -5.70 -20.15 -2.09
N LEU A 80 -6.89 -19.89 -1.56
CA LEU A 80 -7.11 -19.89 -0.12
C LEU A 80 -7.39 -21.29 0.38
N PRO A 81 -6.95 -21.65 1.60
CA PRO A 81 -7.29 -22.94 2.21
C PRO A 81 -8.80 -23.16 2.28
N GLY A 82 -9.24 -24.39 2.14
CA GLY A 82 -10.63 -24.76 2.42
C GLY A 82 -11.04 -24.39 3.85
N ALA A 83 -12.33 -24.12 4.08
CA ALA A 83 -12.84 -23.52 5.31
C ALA A 83 -12.30 -24.18 6.60
N SER A 84 -12.23 -25.52 6.66
CA SER A 84 -11.74 -26.23 7.84
C SER A 84 -10.24 -26.04 8.08
N ASN A 85 -9.43 -26.08 7.01
CA ASN A 85 -8.00 -25.85 7.12
C ASN A 85 -7.70 -24.40 7.48
N ARG A 86 -8.44 -23.47 6.86
CA ARG A 86 -8.32 -22.05 7.15
C ARG A 86 -8.55 -21.76 8.63
N LEU A 87 -9.60 -22.34 9.22
CA LEU A 87 -9.90 -22.17 10.64
C LEU A 87 -8.72 -22.63 11.52
N ILE A 88 -8.07 -23.76 11.17
CA ILE A 88 -6.90 -24.25 11.90
C ILE A 88 -5.72 -23.28 11.75
N VAL A 89 -5.43 -22.87 10.52
CA VAL A 89 -4.31 -21.94 10.26
C VAL A 89 -4.53 -20.60 10.95
N ASP A 90 -5.76 -20.07 10.95
CA ASP A 90 -6.11 -18.84 11.68
C ASP A 90 -5.89 -18.98 13.20
N GLU A 91 -6.25 -20.13 13.80
CA GLU A 91 -6.01 -20.39 15.23
C GLU A 91 -4.51 -20.56 15.53
N ILE A 92 -3.75 -21.26 14.67
CA ILE A 92 -2.29 -21.35 14.80
C ILE A 92 -1.65 -19.97 14.68
N PHE A 93 -2.16 -19.11 13.78
CA PHE A 93 -1.64 -17.75 13.65
C PHE A 93 -1.88 -16.92 14.92
N LYS A 94 -2.99 -17.10 15.63
CA LYS A 94 -3.20 -16.47 16.95
C LYS A 94 -2.15 -16.93 17.97
N ILE A 95 -1.84 -18.23 17.99
CA ILE A 95 -0.78 -18.77 18.85
C ILE A 95 0.58 -18.19 18.46
N HIS A 96 0.83 -18.04 17.15
CA HIS A 96 2.06 -17.41 16.64
C HIS A 96 2.22 -15.97 17.14
N LEU A 97 1.15 -15.15 17.13
CA LEU A 97 1.18 -13.78 17.62
C LEU A 97 1.52 -13.67 19.12
N GLU A 98 1.26 -14.73 19.92
CA GLU A 98 1.62 -14.80 21.32
C GLU A 98 3.07 -15.29 21.54
N SER A 99 3.71 -15.80 20.47
CA SER A 99 5.09 -16.26 20.52
C SER A 99 6.07 -15.08 20.37
N SER A 100 7.24 -15.22 20.96
CA SER A 100 8.32 -14.20 20.82
C SER A 100 9.19 -14.45 19.58
N ASP A 101 8.91 -15.49 18.79
CA ASP A 101 9.71 -15.91 17.65
C ASP A 101 8.91 -15.82 16.35
N ASP A 102 9.08 -14.70 15.66
CA ASP A 102 8.43 -14.42 14.39
C ASP A 102 8.95 -15.26 13.20
N SER A 103 10.09 -15.96 13.41
CA SER A 103 10.68 -16.82 12.38
C SER A 103 10.01 -18.20 12.23
N LEU A 104 9.12 -18.56 13.16
CA LEU A 104 8.45 -19.87 13.15
C LEU A 104 7.52 -20.01 11.92
N THR A 105 7.63 -21.16 11.28
CA THR A 105 6.81 -21.57 10.15
C THR A 105 5.70 -22.52 10.58
N LEU A 106 4.64 -22.69 9.79
CA LEU A 106 3.47 -23.49 10.12
C LEU A 106 3.83 -24.93 10.58
N ASP A 107 4.85 -25.54 10.02
CA ASP A 107 5.32 -26.89 10.36
C ASP A 107 5.90 -27.00 11.78
N LYS A 108 6.25 -25.90 12.42
CA LYS A 108 6.76 -25.88 13.81
C LYS A 108 5.65 -25.98 14.88
N TYR A 109 4.40 -25.90 14.46
CA TYR A 109 3.23 -25.93 15.35
C TYR A 109 2.55 -27.31 15.38
N GLU A 110 3.30 -28.43 15.16
CA GLU A 110 2.76 -29.79 15.07
C GLU A 110 1.84 -30.14 16.25
N THR A 111 2.28 -29.93 17.48
CA THR A 111 1.49 -30.23 18.71
C THR A 111 0.20 -29.42 18.73
N ALA A 112 0.27 -28.11 18.49
CA ALA A 112 -0.92 -27.26 18.47
C ALA A 112 -1.89 -27.62 17.33
N ILE A 113 -1.39 -28.04 16.19
CA ILE A 113 -2.20 -28.56 15.08
C ILE A 113 -2.98 -29.82 15.52
N VAL A 114 -2.30 -30.78 16.17
CA VAL A 114 -2.93 -32.02 16.66
C VAL A 114 -4.04 -31.70 17.68
N ASP A 115 -3.75 -30.85 18.66
CA ASP A 115 -4.71 -30.45 19.69
C ASP A 115 -5.96 -29.78 19.07
N LEU A 116 -5.77 -28.90 18.09
CA LEU A 116 -6.88 -28.26 17.37
C LEU A 116 -7.68 -29.26 16.55
N LEU A 117 -7.03 -30.18 15.86
CA LEU A 117 -7.68 -31.24 15.08
C LEU A 117 -8.52 -32.15 15.94
N GLU A 118 -8.09 -32.47 17.17
CA GLU A 118 -8.84 -33.22 18.16
C GLU A 118 -10.06 -32.44 18.65
N LYS A 119 -9.84 -31.17 19.02
CA LYS A 119 -10.89 -30.27 19.53
C LYS A 119 -12.06 -30.11 18.56
N ILE A 120 -11.78 -30.00 17.24
CA ILE A 120 -12.82 -29.83 16.21
C ILE A 120 -13.23 -31.15 15.54
N ASN A 121 -12.71 -32.29 16.01
CA ASN A 121 -12.99 -33.65 15.50
C ASN A 121 -12.70 -33.78 13.98
N LEU A 122 -11.61 -33.17 13.49
CA LEU A 122 -11.21 -33.20 12.08
C LEU A 122 -10.08 -34.22 11.86
N HIS A 123 -10.12 -34.93 10.71
CA HIS A 123 -9.13 -35.93 10.30
C HIS A 123 -8.92 -37.10 11.28
N GLN A 124 -9.92 -37.40 12.15
CA GLN A 124 -9.82 -38.46 13.15
C GLN A 124 -9.76 -39.90 12.56
N LYS A 125 -10.06 -40.08 11.28
CA LYS A 125 -9.88 -41.34 10.56
C LYS A 125 -8.42 -41.68 10.29
N LEU A 126 -7.51 -40.71 10.39
CA LEU A 126 -6.09 -40.94 10.25
C LEU A 126 -5.53 -41.48 11.58
N LYS A 127 -4.69 -42.54 11.43
CA LYS A 127 -4.23 -43.33 12.60
C LYS A 127 -3.06 -42.66 13.35
N THR A 128 -2.31 -41.78 12.71
CA THR A 128 -1.12 -41.15 13.30
C THR A 128 -1.21 -39.63 13.24
N ASP A 129 -0.60 -38.98 14.21
CA ASP A 129 -0.57 -37.53 14.31
C ASP A 129 0.23 -36.91 13.18
N GLU A 130 1.32 -37.55 12.73
CA GLU A 130 2.09 -37.09 11.57
C GLU A 130 1.23 -37.07 10.30
N ALA A 131 0.34 -38.07 10.12
CA ALA A 131 -0.56 -38.10 8.99
C ALA A 131 -1.64 -37.01 9.07
N ARG A 132 -2.08 -36.62 10.28
CA ARG A 132 -3.00 -35.51 10.52
C ARG A 132 -2.33 -34.17 10.25
N VAL A 133 -1.14 -33.95 10.83
CA VAL A 133 -0.33 -32.72 10.62
C VAL A 133 -0.03 -32.53 9.12
N LYS A 134 0.37 -33.58 8.41
CA LYS A 134 0.62 -33.51 6.97
C LYS A 134 -0.59 -33.05 6.13
N LYS A 135 -1.82 -33.22 6.63
CA LYS A 135 -3.03 -32.70 5.96
C LYS A 135 -3.20 -31.20 6.14
N ILE A 136 -2.60 -30.63 7.18
CA ILE A 136 -2.63 -29.20 7.45
C ILE A 136 -1.38 -28.52 6.88
N VAL A 137 -0.21 -29.11 7.03
CA VAL A 137 1.06 -28.54 6.52
C VAL A 137 1.16 -28.85 5.02
N THR A 138 0.37 -28.12 4.23
CA THR A 138 0.36 -28.15 2.76
C THR A 138 0.92 -26.86 2.20
N ALA A 139 1.34 -26.84 0.95
CA ALA A 139 1.89 -25.63 0.31
C ALA A 139 0.90 -24.45 0.40
N ASP A 140 -0.38 -24.67 0.13
CA ASP A 140 -1.41 -23.62 0.19
C ASP A 140 -1.59 -23.07 1.62
N ASN A 141 -1.60 -23.95 2.62
CA ASN A 141 -1.77 -23.55 4.02
C ASN A 141 -0.53 -22.83 4.55
N ILE A 142 0.69 -23.25 4.13
CA ILE A 142 1.95 -22.55 4.44
C ILE A 142 1.91 -21.16 3.82
N SER A 143 1.58 -21.05 2.53
CA SER A 143 1.47 -19.75 1.83
C SER A 143 0.46 -18.82 2.52
N TYR A 144 -0.67 -19.35 2.96
CA TYR A 144 -1.68 -18.59 3.69
C TYR A 144 -1.17 -18.13 5.07
N PHE A 145 -0.44 -18.99 5.79
CA PHE A 145 0.16 -18.62 7.08
C PHE A 145 1.19 -17.49 6.94
N GLU A 146 2.09 -17.58 5.95
CA GLU A 146 3.05 -16.52 5.67
C GLU A 146 2.36 -15.20 5.21
N PHE A 147 1.27 -15.32 4.44
CA PHE A 147 0.44 -14.17 4.11
C PHE A 147 -0.15 -13.50 5.37
N LEU A 148 -0.66 -14.30 6.34
CA LEU A 148 -1.18 -13.75 7.60
C LEU A 148 -0.11 -12.99 8.40
N LYS A 149 1.15 -13.48 8.40
CA LYS A 149 2.30 -12.82 9.05
C LYS A 149 2.63 -11.47 8.39
N SER A 150 2.51 -11.41 7.07
CA SER A 150 3.01 -10.28 6.26
C SER A 150 1.96 -9.20 5.97
N LYS A 151 0.68 -9.46 6.25
CA LYS A 151 -0.43 -8.56 5.84
C LYS A 151 -0.61 -7.32 6.72
N GLU A 152 -0.04 -7.29 7.93
CA GLU A 152 -0.30 -6.22 8.88
C GLU A 152 0.23 -4.88 8.35
N GLY A 153 -0.63 -3.87 8.39
CA GLY A 153 -0.32 -2.53 7.89
C GLY A 153 -0.29 -2.37 6.37
N LYS A 154 -0.48 -3.46 5.60
CA LYS A 154 -0.39 -3.42 4.14
C LYS A 154 -1.76 -3.41 3.46
N THR A 155 -1.83 -2.81 2.28
CA THR A 155 -3.00 -2.85 1.42
C THR A 155 -3.08 -4.19 0.70
N LEU A 156 -4.21 -4.90 0.86
CA LEU A 156 -4.44 -6.19 0.22
C LEU A 156 -4.80 -6.00 -1.26
N LEU A 157 -4.12 -6.72 -2.13
CA LEU A 157 -4.37 -6.72 -3.57
C LEU A 157 -4.79 -8.12 -4.02
N ASP A 158 -5.79 -8.21 -4.88
CA ASP A 158 -5.98 -9.43 -5.67
C ASP A 158 -5.02 -9.47 -6.86
N ASP A 159 -4.72 -10.68 -7.32
CA ASP A 159 -3.76 -10.91 -8.40
C ASP A 159 -4.15 -10.18 -9.70
N LYS A 160 -5.44 -10.08 -10.01
CA LYS A 160 -5.93 -9.38 -11.22
C LYS A 160 -5.64 -7.89 -11.15
N THR A 161 -5.87 -7.27 -9.99
CA THR A 161 -5.57 -5.86 -9.76
C THR A 161 -4.08 -5.60 -9.91
N TYR A 162 -3.23 -6.46 -9.34
CA TYR A 162 -1.79 -6.34 -9.49
C TYR A 162 -1.33 -6.44 -10.95
N VAL A 163 -1.79 -7.48 -11.67
CA VAL A 163 -1.45 -7.70 -13.09
C VAL A 163 -1.89 -6.50 -13.92
N TYR A 164 -3.13 -6.03 -13.73
CA TYR A 164 -3.63 -4.84 -14.44
C TYR A 164 -2.77 -3.60 -14.19
N CYS A 165 -2.42 -3.32 -12.94
CA CYS A 165 -1.59 -2.16 -12.60
C CYS A 165 -0.19 -2.29 -13.20
N LYS A 166 0.38 -3.49 -13.20
CA LYS A 166 1.67 -3.77 -13.82
C LYS A 166 1.63 -3.55 -15.33
N GLU A 167 0.62 -4.03 -16.03
CA GLU A 167 0.43 -3.79 -17.47
C GLU A 167 0.32 -2.29 -17.79
N CYS A 168 -0.37 -1.52 -16.94
CA CYS A 168 -0.41 -0.06 -17.07
C CYS A 168 0.98 0.57 -16.94
N VAL A 169 1.77 0.15 -15.95
CA VAL A 169 3.14 0.64 -15.73
C VAL A 169 4.06 0.27 -16.90
N ASP A 170 3.97 -0.98 -17.38
CA ASP A 170 4.76 -1.44 -18.53
C ASP A 170 4.43 -0.62 -19.78
N SER A 171 3.15 -0.34 -20.04
CA SER A 171 2.72 0.53 -21.15
C SER A 171 3.22 1.97 -21.02
N ILE A 172 3.32 2.51 -19.80
CA ILE A 172 3.90 3.84 -19.55
C ILE A 172 5.41 3.81 -19.86
N LYS A 173 6.12 2.78 -19.41
CA LYS A 173 7.56 2.63 -19.63
C LYS A 173 7.93 2.37 -21.10
N GLU A 174 7.04 1.75 -21.87
CA GLU A 174 7.21 1.58 -23.31
C GLU A 174 7.00 2.87 -24.11
N ASN A 175 6.39 3.89 -23.50
CA ASN A 175 6.18 5.17 -24.16
C ASN A 175 7.43 6.07 -24.01
N GLU A 176 8.25 6.12 -25.05
CA GLU A 176 9.51 6.87 -25.08
C GLU A 176 9.34 8.35 -24.67
N SER A 177 8.24 8.98 -25.04
CA SER A 177 8.00 10.41 -24.71
C SER A 177 7.75 10.58 -23.20
N ILE A 178 7.01 9.69 -22.58
CA ILE A 178 6.74 9.74 -21.13
C ILE A 178 8.01 9.39 -20.37
N THR A 179 8.70 8.33 -20.78
CA THR A 179 9.96 7.87 -20.17
C THR A 179 11.01 8.99 -20.20
N ALA A 180 11.15 9.68 -21.35
CA ALA A 180 12.06 10.81 -21.48
C ALA A 180 11.64 12.02 -20.63
N LEU A 181 10.33 12.31 -20.53
CA LEU A 181 9.80 13.43 -19.72
C LEU A 181 10.04 13.22 -18.24
N MET A 182 9.77 12.03 -17.74
CA MET A 182 9.89 11.68 -16.32
C MET A 182 11.27 11.16 -15.95
N GLN A 183 12.16 10.95 -16.94
CA GLN A 183 13.49 10.37 -16.74
C GLN A 183 13.45 9.05 -15.97
N LEU A 184 12.58 8.13 -16.42
CA LEU A 184 12.36 6.83 -15.75
C LEU A 184 13.52 5.86 -15.94
N ASP A 185 14.33 6.04 -17.00
CA ASP A 185 15.55 5.29 -17.25
C ASP A 185 16.76 5.95 -16.57
N GLU A 186 17.94 5.34 -16.71
CA GLU A 186 19.19 5.92 -16.25
C GLU A 186 19.38 7.33 -16.90
N SER A 187 19.55 8.33 -16.06
CA SER A 187 19.64 9.72 -16.43
C SER A 187 20.81 10.40 -15.74
N ASP A 188 21.48 11.30 -16.47
CA ASP A 188 22.48 12.22 -15.90
C ASP A 188 21.81 13.35 -15.10
N LEU A 189 20.50 13.49 -15.17
CA LEU A 189 19.73 14.48 -14.43
C LEU A 189 19.41 13.98 -13.01
N GLU A 190 19.22 14.92 -12.11
CA GLU A 190 18.80 14.60 -10.76
C GLU A 190 17.28 14.37 -10.73
N VAL A 191 16.86 13.17 -10.37
CA VAL A 191 15.45 12.77 -10.34
C VAL A 191 15.04 12.45 -8.91
N HIS A 192 13.91 13.00 -8.49
CA HIS A 192 13.30 12.72 -7.19
C HIS A 192 11.83 12.37 -7.38
N ASN A 193 11.41 11.28 -6.78
CA ASN A 193 10.03 10.82 -6.80
C ASN A 193 9.36 11.08 -5.45
N GLU A 194 8.05 11.35 -5.48
CA GLU A 194 7.20 11.56 -4.31
C GLU A 194 7.76 12.58 -3.32
N VAL A 195 8.20 13.72 -3.85
CA VAL A 195 8.82 14.80 -3.06
C VAL A 195 7.76 15.50 -2.23
N LYS A 196 7.87 15.39 -0.91
CA LYS A 196 6.98 16.11 0.01
C LYS A 196 7.41 17.56 0.14
N VAL A 197 6.47 18.44 -0.11
CA VAL A 197 6.69 19.89 -0.03
C VAL A 197 5.70 20.51 0.95
N THR A 198 6.19 21.49 1.69
CA THR A 198 5.37 22.35 2.56
C THR A 198 5.77 23.80 2.34
N THR A 199 4.80 24.69 2.42
CA THR A 199 5.11 26.13 2.48
C THR A 199 5.44 26.54 3.91
N ASP A 200 6.14 27.66 4.05
CA ASP A 200 6.19 28.33 5.32
C ASP A 200 4.77 28.72 5.79
N GLN A 201 4.60 28.82 7.10
CA GLN A 201 3.31 29.22 7.64
C GLN A 201 2.94 30.62 7.22
N LEU A 202 1.75 30.74 6.63
CA LEU A 202 1.14 32.01 6.29
C LEU A 202 0.28 32.45 7.47
N MET A 203 0.23 33.76 7.71
CA MET A 203 -0.56 34.33 8.79
C MET A 203 -1.79 35.04 8.22
N ASN A 204 -2.95 34.68 8.73
CA ASN A 204 -4.20 35.42 8.50
C ASN A 204 -4.82 35.79 9.86
N GLY A 205 -4.51 36.98 10.29
CA GLY A 205 -4.87 37.42 11.65
C GLY A 205 -4.13 36.60 12.71
N LYS A 206 -4.89 35.84 13.52
CA LYS A 206 -4.35 34.97 14.57
C LYS A 206 -4.11 33.52 14.11
N PHE A 207 -4.49 33.21 12.88
CA PHE A 207 -4.37 31.84 12.35
C PHE A 207 -3.07 31.71 11.56
N ALA A 208 -2.27 30.70 11.94
CA ALA A 208 -1.14 30.23 11.16
C ALA A 208 -1.56 29.00 10.36
N PHE A 209 -1.34 29.01 9.06
CA PHE A 209 -1.62 27.85 8.18
C PHE A 209 -0.57 27.77 7.09
N GLY A 210 -0.45 26.61 6.44
CA GLY A 210 0.42 26.40 5.32
C GLY A 210 -0.23 25.49 4.28
N PHE A 211 0.51 25.25 3.20
CA PHE A 211 0.12 24.29 2.20
C PHE A 211 1.09 23.13 2.20
N LYS A 212 0.60 21.94 1.86
CA LYS A 212 1.38 20.73 1.70
C LYS A 212 0.98 20.01 0.43
N GLY A 213 1.95 19.35 -0.18
CA GLY A 213 1.73 18.53 -1.36
C GLY A 213 2.81 17.47 -1.51
N ILE A 214 2.54 16.52 -2.37
CA ILE A 214 3.52 15.57 -2.85
C ILE A 214 3.66 15.83 -4.35
N LEU A 215 4.90 15.98 -4.81
CA LEU A 215 5.23 16.09 -6.22
C LEU A 215 5.64 14.69 -6.68
N ASP A 216 4.90 14.13 -7.63
CA ASP A 216 5.07 12.73 -8.02
C ASP A 216 6.46 12.47 -8.59
N ASN A 217 6.92 13.32 -9.52
CA ASN A 217 8.25 13.20 -10.10
C ASN A 217 8.83 14.59 -10.37
N VAL A 218 10.04 14.83 -9.91
CA VAL A 218 10.78 16.11 -10.07
C VAL A 218 12.09 15.84 -10.76
N VAL A 219 12.31 16.45 -11.91
CA VAL A 219 13.53 16.34 -12.70
C VAL A 219 14.29 17.66 -12.67
N ILE A 220 15.54 17.64 -12.25
CA ILE A 220 16.39 18.83 -12.10
C ILE A 220 17.57 18.75 -13.06
N ASP A 221 17.64 19.70 -13.97
CA ASP A 221 18.79 19.94 -14.82
C ASP A 221 19.61 21.10 -14.23
N LYS A 222 20.70 20.77 -13.55
CA LYS A 222 21.57 21.75 -12.89
C LYS A 222 22.37 22.61 -13.89
N GLU A 223 22.68 22.08 -15.07
CA GLU A 223 23.39 22.79 -16.07
C GLU A 223 22.55 23.90 -16.70
N LYS A 224 21.30 23.53 -17.06
CA LYS A 224 20.32 24.48 -17.61
C LYS A 224 19.61 25.29 -16.54
N LYS A 225 19.76 24.95 -15.26
CA LYS A 225 19.05 25.56 -14.12
C LYS A 225 17.53 25.50 -14.30
N THR A 226 17.05 24.35 -14.79
CA THR A 226 15.61 24.09 -14.99
C THR A 226 15.14 22.99 -14.08
N LEU A 227 13.88 23.09 -13.67
CA LEU A 227 13.18 22.12 -12.86
C LEU A 227 11.85 21.78 -13.56
N PHE A 228 11.58 20.49 -13.73
CA PHE A 228 10.34 19.98 -14.29
C PHE A 228 9.61 19.20 -13.19
N ILE A 229 8.33 19.45 -13.07
CA ILE A 229 7.44 18.73 -12.15
C ILE A 229 6.43 17.98 -13.00
N ASN A 230 6.46 16.67 -12.90
CA ASN A 230 5.52 15.79 -13.56
C ASN A 230 4.54 15.24 -12.50
N ASP A 231 3.25 15.30 -12.82
CA ASP A 231 2.17 14.83 -11.94
C ASP A 231 1.43 13.70 -12.65
N LEU A 232 1.38 12.53 -12.03
CA LEU A 232 0.76 11.33 -12.56
C LEU A 232 -0.69 11.24 -12.07
N LYS A 233 -1.64 11.26 -13.00
CA LYS A 233 -3.05 11.11 -12.66
C LYS A 233 -3.62 9.84 -13.25
N THR A 234 -4.18 9.01 -12.38
CA THR A 234 -4.98 7.87 -12.78
C THR A 234 -6.45 8.22 -12.72
N THR A 235 -7.21 7.80 -13.72
CA THR A 235 -8.65 8.05 -13.79
C THR A 235 -9.38 6.80 -14.28
N GLY A 236 -10.53 6.51 -13.67
CA GLY A 236 -11.48 5.52 -14.17
C GLY A 236 -12.43 6.05 -15.25
N LYS A 237 -12.30 7.33 -15.61
CA LYS A 237 -13.12 7.95 -16.66
C LYS A 237 -12.38 7.96 -18.00
N PRO A 238 -13.10 7.89 -19.13
CA PRO A 238 -12.50 8.12 -20.44
C PRO A 238 -11.76 9.47 -20.48
N LEU A 239 -10.64 9.54 -21.19
CA LEU A 239 -9.85 10.77 -21.30
C LEU A 239 -10.66 11.95 -21.90
N ILE A 240 -11.64 11.65 -22.74
CA ILE A 240 -12.54 12.66 -23.33
C ILE A 240 -13.39 13.40 -22.27
N ASP A 241 -13.59 12.77 -21.11
CA ASP A 241 -14.34 13.38 -20.00
C ASP A 241 -13.43 14.19 -19.06
N PHE A 242 -12.12 14.24 -19.35
CA PHE A 242 -11.20 15.09 -18.62
C PHE A 242 -11.42 16.54 -19.03
N PRO A 243 -11.70 17.46 -18.11
CA PRO A 243 -11.84 18.85 -18.46
C PRO A 243 -10.53 19.33 -19.08
N GLU A 244 -10.63 19.98 -20.24
CA GLU A 244 -9.50 20.75 -20.79
C GLU A 244 -9.10 21.79 -19.75
N SER A 245 -7.92 21.65 -19.19
CA SER A 245 -7.34 22.55 -18.18
C SER A 245 -6.73 23.78 -18.82
#